data_d2fdd85e033eb4024077be794c831ef2
#
_entry.id   d2fdd85e033eb4024077be794c831ef2
#
_cell.length_a   1.000
_cell.length_b   1.000
_cell.length_c   1.000
_cell.angle_alpha   90.00
_cell.angle_beta   90.00
_cell.angle_gamma   90.00
#
_symmetry.space_group_name_H-M   'P 1'
#
loop_
_entity.id
_entity.type
_entity.pdbx_description
1 polymer ?
#
loop_
_entity_poly.entity_id
_entity_poly.type
_entity_poly.pdbx_seq_one_letter_code
_entity_poly.pdbx_strand_id
1 'polypeptide(L)'
;GFVLSNASTPPILPPDQWRPLTLPHHWEKGLYKKGQNGWYRLHLQLDACPANTWGIYLQKLSMNAAVFLNGQFIGDGGSFEEPVARNWNRPLLFTVPPALWRSGENIIDVRIKGYPYDIQLSPLQLGDIKLLQRRFELRKLFQNDISAMLFPETLAVGVFMFALWVRRRNDTSYLWFALSVLMWSIFSLNLFIHDIPLSAKAWDWVAYGSLTWWTIFLAIFSHRFLKRKRRVLESIYLLFAVSGGVALAFAELGEMNGVAVFWYSGSMLLGFYTAFQLLRHWKVEGSRESGVMGLGIAIVLLTAVHDWILQSRLISSTGFTDFHLNHYSAPIIFMIMAWHLIRRFITALDEAEALNKELENRVNAARTEIEISHAQMREMETKQAVTDERERISREIHDGLGRNFSNGVMLVDLILRGAPEPEMRLSQLRGVLDEGLAELRNLILTMEGEMATMGVLSFHLGEKTKEVALMAGLECSVSRRLINEERMVPHIVSLNLLRIFQEALTNTIKYGDAKTITVNIRDDAEKITFEIKDDGRGFDSARRTGGGHGLKNMERRCREMNAGLNIRSNPGEGTCITMELLL
;
A
#
# COMPACT_ATOMS: atom_id res chain seq x y z
N GLY A 1 -9.92 -52.77 47.71
CA GLY A 1 -9.96 -53.82 46.68
C GLY A 1 -10.16 -53.21 45.28
N PHE A 2 -9.76 -53.94 44.26
CA PHE A 2 -9.84 -53.57 42.86
C PHE A 2 -10.37 -54.73 42.01
N VAL A 3 -11.23 -54.43 41.05
CA VAL A 3 -11.72 -55.41 40.08
C VAL A 3 -12.07 -54.73 38.74
N LEU A 4 -11.95 -55.45 37.64
CA LEU A 4 -12.43 -55.01 36.32
C LEU A 4 -13.84 -55.55 36.07
N SER A 5 -14.76 -54.69 35.68
CA SER A 5 -16.14 -55.06 35.40
C SER A 5 -16.79 -54.13 34.38
N ASN A 6 -17.72 -54.61 33.58
CA ASN A 6 -18.52 -53.79 32.67
C ASN A 6 -19.73 -53.15 33.35
N ALA A 7 -19.94 -53.45 34.64
CA ALA A 7 -21.08 -52.93 35.39
C ALA A 7 -21.08 -51.41 35.45
N SER A 8 -22.25 -50.78 35.35
CA SER A 8 -22.47 -49.35 35.55
C SER A 8 -22.70 -48.99 37.02
N THR A 9 -23.09 -49.95 37.82
CA THR A 9 -23.27 -49.88 39.29
C THR A 9 -22.26 -50.77 40.01
N PRO A 10 -22.02 -50.56 41.32
CA PRO A 10 -21.05 -51.33 42.05
C PRO A 10 -21.26 -52.85 41.88
N PRO A 11 -20.30 -53.59 41.43
CA PRO A 11 -20.43 -55.03 41.17
C PRO A 11 -20.59 -55.78 42.49
N ILE A 12 -21.59 -56.67 42.52
CA ILE A 12 -21.82 -57.58 43.67
C ILE A 12 -20.97 -58.81 43.42
N LEU A 13 -19.75 -58.82 44.00
CA LEU A 13 -18.78 -59.88 43.85
C LEU A 13 -18.32 -60.38 45.23
N PRO A 14 -17.99 -61.65 45.36
CA PRO A 14 -17.38 -62.19 46.59
C PRO A 14 -16.08 -61.46 46.94
N PRO A 15 -15.68 -61.38 48.25
CA PRO A 15 -14.52 -60.67 48.71
C PRO A 15 -13.21 -61.15 48.07
N ASP A 16 -13.08 -62.41 47.76
CA ASP A 16 -11.92 -63.06 47.13
C ASP A 16 -11.67 -62.63 45.67
N GLN A 17 -12.68 -62.09 45.00
CA GLN A 17 -12.53 -61.56 43.66
C GLN A 17 -11.97 -60.12 43.63
N TRP A 18 -12.00 -59.42 44.77
CA TRP A 18 -11.43 -58.10 44.91
C TRP A 18 -9.93 -58.19 45.22
N ARG A 19 -9.08 -57.80 44.30
CA ARG A 19 -7.63 -57.76 44.50
C ARG A 19 -7.25 -56.68 45.51
N PRO A 20 -6.56 -56.96 46.60
CA PRO A 20 -6.08 -55.94 47.51
C PRO A 20 -5.06 -55.04 46.80
N LEU A 21 -5.17 -53.74 47.03
CA LEU A 21 -4.21 -52.78 46.53
C LEU A 21 -4.11 -51.55 47.43
N THR A 22 -3.04 -50.76 47.24
CA THR A 22 -2.84 -49.46 47.88
C THR A 22 -2.89 -48.34 46.84
N LEU A 23 -3.44 -47.20 47.23
CA LEU A 23 -3.42 -45.98 46.37
C LEU A 23 -2.17 -45.15 46.67
N PRO A 24 -1.56 -44.47 45.67
CA PRO A 24 -2.02 -44.38 44.29
C PRO A 24 -1.86 -45.70 43.51
N HIS A 25 -2.81 -45.95 42.61
CA HIS A 25 -2.75 -47.13 41.75
C HIS A 25 -2.70 -46.76 40.29
N HIS A 26 -1.76 -47.32 39.54
CA HIS A 26 -1.64 -47.24 38.10
C HIS A 26 -1.92 -48.61 37.49
N TRP A 27 -2.71 -48.66 36.44
CA TRP A 27 -2.97 -49.93 35.77
C TRP A 27 -1.72 -50.42 35.04
N GLU A 28 -1.41 -51.69 35.22
CA GLU A 28 -0.33 -52.35 34.51
C GLU A 28 -0.66 -52.42 33.00
N LYS A 29 0.40 -52.35 32.17
CA LYS A 29 0.24 -52.53 30.72
C LYS A 29 -0.36 -53.91 30.44
N GLY A 30 -1.44 -53.94 29.65
CA GLY A 30 -2.16 -55.16 29.31
C GLY A 30 -3.35 -55.48 30.22
N LEU A 31 -3.52 -54.78 31.34
CA LEU A 31 -4.68 -54.95 32.20
C LEU A 31 -5.97 -54.36 31.56
N TYR A 32 -5.82 -53.34 30.68
CA TYR A 32 -6.93 -52.71 29.99
C TYR A 32 -7.58 -53.65 28.97
N LYS A 33 -8.87 -53.86 29.13
CA LYS A 33 -9.71 -54.50 28.11
C LYS A 33 -10.75 -53.48 27.64
N LYS A 34 -10.91 -53.34 26.32
CA LYS A 34 -11.83 -52.37 25.73
C LYS A 34 -13.24 -52.49 26.31
N GLY A 35 -13.76 -51.40 26.81
CA GLY A 35 -15.12 -51.32 27.38
C GLY A 35 -15.23 -51.67 28.89
N GLN A 36 -14.15 -52.15 29.53
CA GLN A 36 -14.19 -52.41 30.97
C GLN A 36 -13.92 -51.14 31.80
N ASN A 37 -14.57 -51.08 32.97
CA ASN A 37 -14.32 -50.10 34.01
C ASN A 37 -13.47 -50.72 35.12
N GLY A 38 -12.64 -49.94 35.77
CA GLY A 38 -12.00 -50.32 37.01
C GLY A 38 -12.89 -49.91 38.19
N TRP A 39 -13.16 -50.85 39.04
CA TRP A 39 -13.87 -50.65 40.27
C TRP A 39 -12.91 -50.74 41.45
N TYR A 40 -12.95 -49.70 42.32
CA TYR A 40 -12.19 -49.61 43.55
C TYR A 40 -13.14 -49.62 44.72
N ARG A 41 -13.00 -50.55 45.65
CA ARG A 41 -13.81 -50.68 46.88
C ARG A 41 -12.94 -50.36 48.09
N LEU A 42 -13.37 -49.34 48.85
CA LEU A 42 -12.73 -48.91 50.08
C LEU A 42 -13.70 -49.14 51.23
N HIS A 43 -13.20 -49.75 52.32
CA HIS A 43 -13.92 -49.97 53.55
C HIS A 43 -13.50 -48.89 54.55
N LEU A 44 -14.47 -48.15 55.06
CA LEU A 44 -14.28 -47.08 56.04
C LEU A 44 -15.10 -47.40 57.29
N GLN A 45 -14.39 -47.57 58.41
CA GLN A 45 -15.03 -47.77 59.71
C GLN A 45 -15.24 -46.42 60.39
N LEU A 46 -16.47 -46.08 60.78
CA LEU A 46 -16.80 -44.86 61.49
C LEU A 46 -17.42 -45.21 62.86
N ASP A 47 -16.87 -44.62 63.91
CA ASP A 47 -17.45 -44.77 65.26
C ASP A 47 -18.82 -44.14 65.39
N ALA A 48 -19.01 -43.01 64.72
CA ALA A 48 -20.29 -42.28 64.65
C ALA A 48 -20.49 -41.62 63.28
N CYS A 49 -21.76 -41.41 62.89
CA CYS A 49 -22.04 -40.66 61.67
C CYS A 49 -21.51 -39.25 61.75
N PRO A 50 -20.91 -38.69 60.69
CA PRO A 50 -20.49 -37.29 60.65
C PRO A 50 -21.61 -36.33 60.94
N ALA A 51 -21.43 -35.37 61.85
CA ALA A 51 -22.40 -34.36 62.15
C ALA A 51 -22.53 -33.31 61.00
N ASN A 52 -21.42 -33.10 60.29
CA ASN A 52 -21.36 -32.18 59.15
C ASN A 52 -21.36 -32.90 57.81
N THR A 53 -21.66 -32.18 56.75
CA THR A 53 -21.51 -32.67 55.38
C THR A 53 -20.02 -32.96 55.07
N TRP A 54 -19.76 -34.20 54.67
CA TRP A 54 -18.44 -34.62 54.25
C TRP A 54 -18.28 -34.56 52.74
N GLY A 55 -17.03 -34.40 52.26
CA GLY A 55 -16.65 -34.52 50.87
C GLY A 55 -15.81 -35.74 50.59
N ILE A 56 -15.95 -36.26 49.38
CA ILE A 56 -15.01 -37.23 48.78
C ILE A 56 -14.25 -36.51 47.68
N TYR A 57 -12.95 -36.31 47.91
CA TYR A 57 -12.09 -35.57 47.02
C TYR A 57 -11.12 -36.49 46.28
N LEU A 58 -11.21 -36.45 44.92
CA LEU A 58 -10.30 -37.14 44.00
C LEU A 58 -9.37 -36.11 43.40
N GLN A 59 -8.13 -36.09 43.85
CA GLN A 59 -7.12 -35.12 43.46
C GLN A 59 -6.67 -35.29 42.02
N LYS A 60 -6.46 -36.54 41.58
CA LYS A 60 -5.99 -36.93 40.26
C LYS A 60 -6.56 -38.28 39.87
N LEU A 61 -7.09 -38.35 38.67
CA LEU A 61 -7.65 -39.58 38.11
C LEU A 61 -7.46 -39.58 36.59
N SER A 62 -7.62 -40.78 36.01
CA SER A 62 -7.71 -40.85 34.53
C SER A 62 -9.12 -40.59 34.09
N MET A 63 -9.25 -39.93 32.97
CA MET A 63 -10.47 -39.56 32.25
C MET A 63 -11.67 -39.31 33.14
N ASN A 64 -12.41 -40.32 33.60
CA ASN A 64 -13.63 -40.11 34.38
C ASN A 64 -13.80 -41.07 35.58
N ALA A 65 -14.47 -40.56 36.62
CA ALA A 65 -14.81 -41.34 37.80
C ALA A 65 -16.27 -41.13 38.22
N ALA A 66 -16.89 -42.19 38.76
CA ALA A 66 -18.16 -42.10 39.47
C ALA A 66 -18.01 -42.69 40.88
N VAL A 67 -18.62 -42.06 41.87
CA VAL A 67 -18.52 -42.42 43.28
C VAL A 67 -19.87 -42.91 43.79
N PHE A 68 -19.81 -44.00 44.53
CA PHE A 68 -20.95 -44.58 45.23
C PHE A 68 -20.62 -44.73 46.71
N LEU A 69 -21.57 -44.50 47.58
CA LEU A 69 -21.45 -44.76 49.01
C LEU A 69 -22.55 -45.72 49.44
N ASN A 70 -22.16 -46.85 50.05
CA ASN A 70 -23.13 -47.88 50.49
C ASN A 70 -24.07 -48.35 49.38
N GLY A 71 -23.57 -48.39 48.11
CA GLY A 71 -24.33 -48.75 46.93
C GLY A 71 -25.16 -47.61 46.31
N GLN A 72 -25.25 -46.45 46.98
CA GLN A 72 -25.96 -45.26 46.44
C GLN A 72 -25.05 -44.41 45.61
N PHE A 73 -25.52 -43.96 44.43
CA PHE A 73 -24.79 -43.05 43.56
C PHE A 73 -24.68 -41.65 44.19
N ILE A 74 -23.46 -41.13 44.27
CA ILE A 74 -23.16 -39.83 44.84
C ILE A 74 -22.95 -38.79 43.73
N GLY A 75 -22.25 -39.16 42.66
CA GLY A 75 -21.99 -38.28 41.52
C GLY A 75 -20.89 -38.84 40.62
N ASP A 76 -20.72 -38.19 39.48
CA ASP A 76 -19.69 -38.50 38.51
C ASP A 76 -19.02 -37.24 37.93
N GLY A 77 -17.94 -37.45 37.15
CA GLY A 77 -17.23 -36.38 36.47
C GLY A 77 -17.67 -36.13 35.02
N GLY A 78 -18.83 -36.65 34.59
CA GLY A 78 -19.37 -36.49 33.23
C GLY A 78 -19.57 -37.83 32.50
N SER A 79 -19.63 -37.80 31.17
CA SER A 79 -19.93 -38.98 30.35
C SER A 79 -18.96 -40.13 30.50
N PHE A 80 -19.53 -41.34 30.66
CA PHE A 80 -18.82 -42.60 30.57
C PHE A 80 -18.90 -43.25 29.19
N GLU A 81 -19.66 -42.66 28.26
CA GLU A 81 -19.72 -43.10 26.89
C GLU A 81 -18.66 -42.42 26.05
N GLU A 82 -18.30 -43.01 24.90
CA GLU A 82 -17.28 -42.46 24.01
C GLU A 82 -17.87 -41.27 23.24
N PRO A 83 -17.21 -40.08 23.28
CA PRO A 83 -15.96 -39.80 23.97
C PRO A 83 -16.13 -39.63 25.47
N VAL A 84 -15.32 -40.33 26.27
CA VAL A 84 -15.34 -40.26 27.72
C VAL A 84 -14.91 -38.88 28.21
N ALA A 85 -15.59 -38.35 29.24
CA ALA A 85 -15.23 -37.07 29.84
C ALA A 85 -13.79 -37.05 30.35
N ARG A 86 -13.03 -35.98 30.11
CA ARG A 86 -11.58 -35.90 30.35
C ARG A 86 -11.27 -35.08 31.60
N ASN A 87 -11.23 -35.76 32.77
CA ASN A 87 -10.86 -35.10 34.03
C ASN A 87 -9.40 -35.35 34.43
N TRP A 88 -8.51 -35.73 33.50
CA TRP A 88 -7.12 -36.01 33.80
C TRP A 88 -6.36 -34.81 34.39
N ASN A 89 -6.76 -33.59 34.03
CA ASN A 89 -6.24 -32.30 34.52
C ASN A 89 -7.22 -31.55 35.41
N ARG A 90 -8.28 -32.20 35.90
CA ARG A 90 -9.32 -31.61 36.73
C ARG A 90 -9.57 -32.46 37.97
N PRO A 91 -9.46 -31.90 39.20
CA PRO A 91 -9.86 -32.63 40.41
C PRO A 91 -11.40 -32.77 40.44
N LEU A 92 -11.87 -33.79 41.16
CA LEU A 92 -13.30 -33.98 41.42
C LEU A 92 -13.58 -33.92 42.92
N LEU A 93 -14.67 -33.28 43.32
CA LEU A 93 -15.15 -33.21 44.69
C LEU A 93 -16.62 -33.57 44.73
N PHE A 94 -16.99 -34.57 45.47
CA PHE A 94 -18.32 -35.06 45.65
C PHE A 94 -18.81 -34.75 47.07
N THR A 95 -19.97 -34.12 47.19
CA THR A 95 -20.58 -33.77 48.47
C THR A 95 -21.46 -34.89 48.95
N VAL A 96 -21.23 -35.37 50.19
CA VAL A 96 -21.97 -36.46 50.78
C VAL A 96 -22.74 -35.96 52.00
N PRO A 97 -24.06 -35.97 51.97
CA PRO A 97 -24.91 -35.61 53.11
C PRO A 97 -24.70 -36.54 54.30
N PRO A 98 -24.79 -36.05 55.56
CA PRO A 98 -24.65 -36.85 56.76
C PRO A 98 -25.57 -38.10 56.79
N ALA A 99 -26.77 -38.00 56.26
CA ALA A 99 -27.74 -39.08 56.24
C ALA A 99 -27.33 -40.34 55.43
N LEU A 100 -26.32 -40.24 54.55
CA LEU A 100 -25.84 -41.37 53.77
C LEU A 100 -24.77 -42.18 54.47
N TRP A 101 -24.16 -41.63 55.52
CA TRP A 101 -23.19 -42.30 56.35
C TRP A 101 -23.87 -43.20 57.40
N ARG A 102 -23.19 -44.31 57.74
CA ARG A 102 -23.61 -45.23 58.77
C ARG A 102 -22.57 -45.28 59.89
N SER A 103 -23.02 -45.48 61.13
CA SER A 103 -22.14 -45.90 62.20
C SER A 103 -21.71 -47.33 61.92
N GLY A 104 -20.40 -47.62 62.07
CA GLY A 104 -19.82 -48.88 61.64
C GLY A 104 -19.23 -48.81 60.24
N GLU A 105 -19.37 -49.87 59.52
CA GLU A 105 -18.75 -50.01 58.17
C GLU A 105 -19.50 -49.21 57.11
N ASN A 106 -18.74 -48.46 56.35
CA ASN A 106 -19.18 -47.78 55.12
C ASN A 106 -18.34 -48.26 53.93
N ILE A 107 -19.01 -48.51 52.82
CA ILE A 107 -18.36 -48.98 51.60
C ILE A 107 -18.38 -47.83 50.57
N ILE A 108 -17.22 -47.38 50.16
CA ILE A 108 -17.04 -46.40 49.09
C ILE A 108 -16.58 -47.15 47.84
N ASP A 109 -17.42 -47.17 46.82
CA ASP A 109 -17.06 -47.70 45.50
C ASP A 109 -16.77 -46.59 44.52
N VAL A 110 -15.64 -46.67 43.84
CA VAL A 110 -15.23 -45.72 42.80
C VAL A 110 -15.08 -46.45 41.49
N ARG A 111 -15.90 -46.08 40.52
CA ARG A 111 -15.82 -46.54 39.14
C ARG A 111 -14.91 -45.61 38.38
N ILE A 112 -13.88 -46.15 37.71
CA ILE A 112 -12.95 -45.42 36.86
C ILE A 112 -13.09 -45.92 35.42
N LYS A 113 -13.13 -44.99 34.47
CA LYS A 113 -12.99 -45.27 33.04
C LYS A 113 -11.88 -44.39 32.46
N GLY A 114 -11.00 -44.99 31.71
CA GLY A 114 -9.87 -44.31 31.08
C GLY A 114 -9.51 -44.95 29.76
N TYR A 115 -8.48 -44.44 29.16
CA TYR A 115 -7.90 -44.97 27.93
C TYR A 115 -6.62 -45.77 28.24
N PRO A 116 -6.19 -46.73 27.38
CA PRO A 116 -5.16 -47.71 27.71
C PRO A 116 -3.76 -47.13 28.00
N TYR A 117 -3.54 -45.85 27.69
CA TYR A 117 -2.26 -45.21 27.90
C TYR A 117 -2.09 -44.56 29.28
N ASP A 118 -3.16 -44.27 30.00
CA ASP A 118 -3.06 -43.65 31.33
C ASP A 118 -4.32 -43.92 32.17
N ILE A 119 -4.28 -44.95 32.97
CA ILE A 119 -5.35 -45.21 33.93
C ILE A 119 -4.74 -45.21 35.33
N GLN A 120 -5.12 -44.23 36.12
CA GLN A 120 -4.64 -44.06 37.49
C GLN A 120 -5.74 -43.53 38.42
N LEU A 121 -5.60 -43.83 39.69
CA LEU A 121 -6.37 -43.22 40.75
C LEU A 121 -5.43 -42.82 41.89
N SER A 122 -5.49 -41.52 42.25
CA SER A 122 -4.80 -40.97 43.42
C SER A 122 -5.48 -41.44 44.72
N PRO A 123 -4.85 -41.29 45.88
CA PRO A 123 -5.49 -41.49 47.19
C PRO A 123 -6.74 -40.58 47.31
N LEU A 124 -7.82 -41.16 47.80
CA LEU A 124 -9.01 -40.42 48.13
C LEU A 124 -8.80 -39.64 49.41
N GLN A 125 -9.33 -38.44 49.49
CA GLN A 125 -9.35 -37.65 50.69
C GLN A 125 -10.82 -37.50 51.14
N LEU A 126 -11.08 -37.83 52.38
CA LEU A 126 -12.40 -37.81 53.03
C LEU A 126 -12.37 -36.84 54.21
N GLY A 127 -13.46 -36.12 54.44
CA GLY A 127 -13.57 -35.22 55.57
C GLY A 127 -14.55 -34.09 55.39
N ASP A 128 -14.47 -33.09 56.26
CA ASP A 128 -15.34 -31.93 56.22
C ASP A 128 -15.28 -31.22 54.87
N ILE A 129 -16.41 -31.01 54.25
CA ILE A 129 -16.52 -30.43 52.92
C ILE A 129 -15.83 -29.08 52.79
N LYS A 130 -15.87 -28.23 53.86
CA LYS A 130 -15.27 -26.90 53.82
C LYS A 130 -13.75 -26.94 53.66
N LEU A 131 -13.07 -27.90 54.28
CA LEU A 131 -11.61 -28.08 54.17
C LEU A 131 -11.23 -28.63 52.80
N LEU A 132 -12.02 -29.59 52.28
CA LEU A 132 -11.76 -30.21 50.98
C LEU A 132 -12.10 -29.26 49.84
N GLN A 133 -13.15 -28.45 49.98
CA GLN A 133 -13.56 -27.45 48.99
C GLN A 133 -12.46 -26.42 48.73
N ARG A 134 -11.79 -25.92 49.79
CA ARG A 134 -10.67 -25.00 49.60
C ARG A 134 -9.51 -25.63 48.82
N ARG A 135 -9.18 -26.88 49.11
CA ARG A 135 -8.15 -27.64 48.37
C ARG A 135 -8.55 -27.86 46.92
N PHE A 136 -9.80 -28.24 46.68
CA PHE A 136 -10.37 -28.44 45.36
C PHE A 136 -10.34 -27.18 44.54
N GLU A 137 -10.83 -26.04 45.08
CA GLU A 137 -10.87 -24.74 44.39
C GLU A 137 -9.48 -24.27 44.02
N LEU A 138 -8.51 -24.31 44.94
CA LEU A 138 -7.14 -23.93 44.63
C LEU A 138 -6.54 -24.80 43.53
N ARG A 139 -6.70 -26.14 43.62
CA ARG A 139 -6.16 -27.03 42.61
C ARG A 139 -6.84 -26.85 41.26
N LYS A 140 -8.16 -26.73 41.25
CA LYS A 140 -8.96 -26.42 40.05
C LYS A 140 -8.51 -25.12 39.41
N LEU A 141 -8.33 -24.07 40.22
CA LEU A 141 -7.85 -22.78 39.74
C LEU A 141 -6.50 -22.92 38.99
N PHE A 142 -5.52 -23.54 39.64
CA PHE A 142 -4.19 -23.69 39.04
C PHE A 142 -4.16 -24.67 37.87
N GLN A 143 -4.84 -25.81 37.91
CA GLN A 143 -4.75 -26.78 36.81
C GLN A 143 -5.64 -26.47 35.63
N ASN A 144 -6.85 -25.94 35.86
CA ASN A 144 -7.88 -25.82 34.85
C ASN A 144 -8.23 -24.37 34.53
N ASP A 145 -8.60 -23.58 35.56
CA ASP A 145 -9.26 -22.29 35.34
C ASP A 145 -8.28 -21.24 34.82
N ILE A 146 -7.02 -21.21 35.28
CA ILE A 146 -6.00 -20.32 34.74
C ILE A 146 -5.71 -20.65 33.28
N SER A 147 -5.65 -21.91 32.90
CA SER A 147 -5.46 -22.31 31.49
C SER A 147 -6.61 -21.82 30.61
N ALA A 148 -7.86 -21.92 31.11
CA ALA A 148 -9.03 -21.39 30.41
C ALA A 148 -9.02 -19.86 30.30
N MET A 149 -8.53 -19.14 31.33
CA MET A 149 -8.38 -17.68 31.31
C MET A 149 -7.29 -17.21 30.36
N LEU A 150 -6.18 -17.92 30.26
CA LEU A 150 -5.05 -17.57 29.36
C LEU A 150 -5.30 -17.93 27.90
N PHE A 151 -6.27 -18.79 27.60
CA PHE A 151 -6.59 -19.19 26.23
C PHE A 151 -7.05 -18.03 25.35
N PRO A 152 -8.05 -17.18 25.73
CA PRO A 152 -8.48 -16.05 24.92
C PRO A 152 -7.33 -15.05 24.65
N GLU A 153 -6.46 -14.82 25.64
CA GLU A 153 -5.30 -13.95 25.50
C GLU A 153 -4.32 -14.48 24.45
N THR A 154 -3.94 -15.75 24.54
CA THR A 154 -3.02 -16.36 23.58
C THR A 154 -3.63 -16.38 22.17
N LEU A 155 -4.92 -16.71 22.06
CA LEU A 155 -5.64 -16.70 20.78
C LEU A 155 -5.65 -15.28 20.17
N ALA A 156 -5.95 -14.27 20.98
CA ALA A 156 -5.96 -12.87 20.53
C ALA A 156 -4.58 -12.42 20.05
N VAL A 157 -3.51 -12.77 20.78
CA VAL A 157 -2.12 -12.50 20.36
C VAL A 157 -1.82 -13.18 19.02
N GLY A 158 -2.17 -14.44 18.85
CA GLY A 158 -1.97 -15.17 17.60
C GLY A 158 -2.70 -14.54 16.41
N VAL A 159 -3.98 -14.24 16.56
CA VAL A 159 -4.81 -13.60 15.54
C VAL A 159 -4.27 -12.19 15.20
N PHE A 160 -3.93 -11.41 16.21
CA PHE A 160 -3.37 -10.06 16.01
C PHE A 160 -2.05 -10.10 15.24
N MET A 161 -1.13 -10.99 15.60
CA MET A 161 0.14 -11.14 14.89
C MET A 161 -0.05 -11.65 13.46
N PHE A 162 -1.03 -12.48 13.22
CA PHE A 162 -1.40 -12.90 11.88
C PHE A 162 -1.94 -11.73 11.04
N ALA A 163 -2.79 -10.89 11.64
CA ALA A 163 -3.31 -9.68 10.98
C ALA A 163 -2.17 -8.69 10.64
N LEU A 164 -1.19 -8.51 11.53
CA LEU A 164 0.01 -7.71 11.24
C LEU A 164 0.81 -8.29 10.06
N TRP A 165 0.97 -9.62 9.98
CA TRP A 165 1.61 -10.24 8.82
C TRP A 165 0.85 -10.00 7.52
N VAL A 166 -0.48 -10.10 7.52
CA VAL A 166 -1.30 -9.84 6.33
C VAL A 166 -1.05 -8.42 5.80
N ARG A 167 -0.84 -7.46 6.70
CA ARG A 167 -0.51 -6.07 6.36
C ARG A 167 0.95 -5.90 5.91
N ARG A 168 1.88 -6.72 6.44
CA ARG A 168 3.33 -6.63 6.18
C ARG A 168 3.90 -7.98 5.74
N ARG A 169 3.47 -8.47 4.59
CA ARG A 169 3.82 -9.81 4.06
C ARG A 169 5.32 -10.04 3.83
N ASN A 170 6.10 -8.98 3.69
CA ASN A 170 7.56 -9.10 3.48
C ASN A 170 8.31 -9.58 4.72
N ASP A 171 7.79 -9.32 5.94
CA ASP A 171 8.39 -9.81 7.18
C ASP A 171 7.65 -11.06 7.68
N THR A 172 8.14 -12.21 7.31
CA THR A 172 7.56 -13.51 7.69
C THR A 172 7.74 -13.87 9.17
N SER A 173 8.45 -13.05 9.95
CA SER A 173 8.60 -13.29 11.40
C SER A 173 7.24 -13.26 12.11
N TYR A 174 6.37 -12.31 11.73
CA TYR A 174 5.02 -12.22 12.28
C TYR A 174 4.17 -13.46 11.98
N LEU A 175 4.28 -14.01 10.75
CA LEU A 175 3.57 -15.23 10.36
C LEU A 175 3.96 -16.42 11.23
N TRP A 176 5.27 -16.69 11.32
CA TRP A 176 5.75 -17.87 12.04
C TRP A 176 5.50 -17.77 13.54
N PHE A 177 5.58 -16.56 14.09
CA PHE A 177 5.19 -16.33 15.48
C PHE A 177 3.67 -16.54 15.68
N ALA A 178 2.84 -15.97 14.82
CA ALA A 178 1.38 -16.15 14.88
C ALA A 178 0.99 -17.64 14.81
N LEU A 179 1.55 -18.38 13.85
CA LEU A 179 1.30 -19.82 13.71
C LEU A 179 1.73 -20.59 14.96
N SER A 180 2.88 -20.22 15.56
CA SER A 180 3.35 -20.82 16.80
C SER A 180 2.33 -20.60 17.94
N VAL A 181 1.90 -19.36 18.15
CA VAL A 181 0.92 -19.02 19.21
C VAL A 181 -0.43 -19.69 18.98
N LEU A 182 -0.91 -19.74 17.74
CA LEU A 182 -2.17 -20.41 17.38
C LEU A 182 -2.10 -21.93 17.63
N MET A 183 -0.98 -22.58 17.31
CA MET A 183 -0.81 -24.00 17.62
C MET A 183 -0.77 -24.26 19.12
N TRP A 184 -0.14 -23.37 19.89
CA TRP A 184 -0.21 -23.42 21.35
C TRP A 184 -1.64 -23.25 21.86
N SER A 185 -2.40 -22.31 21.32
CA SER A 185 -3.80 -22.11 21.69
C SER A 185 -4.64 -23.36 21.44
N ILE A 186 -4.43 -24.06 20.32
CA ILE A 186 -5.08 -25.35 20.04
C ILE A 186 -4.68 -26.40 21.08
N PHE A 187 -3.39 -26.52 21.41
CA PHE A 187 -2.93 -27.44 22.46
C PHE A 187 -3.56 -27.13 23.81
N SER A 188 -3.67 -25.85 24.18
CA SER A 188 -4.20 -25.44 25.49
C SER A 188 -5.65 -25.83 25.72
N LEU A 189 -6.47 -26.04 24.67
CA LEU A 189 -7.82 -26.57 24.76
C LEU A 189 -7.85 -27.93 25.50
N ASN A 190 -6.80 -28.75 25.32
CA ASN A 190 -6.69 -30.04 25.97
C ASN A 190 -6.52 -29.95 27.50
N LEU A 191 -6.16 -28.77 28.03
CA LEU A 191 -5.94 -28.58 29.45
C LEU A 191 -7.22 -28.30 30.25
N PHE A 192 -8.25 -27.75 29.60
CA PHE A 192 -9.47 -27.34 30.30
C PHE A 192 -10.79 -27.84 29.67
N ILE A 193 -10.79 -28.31 28.41
CA ILE A 193 -12.00 -28.93 27.83
C ILE A 193 -12.09 -30.37 28.32
N HIS A 194 -13.20 -30.69 29.00
CA HIS A 194 -13.47 -32.03 29.49
C HIS A 194 -14.44 -32.81 28.60
N ASP A 195 -15.43 -32.15 28.01
CA ASP A 195 -16.37 -32.76 27.05
C ASP A 195 -15.86 -32.46 25.63
N ILE A 196 -15.14 -33.39 25.05
CA ILE A 196 -14.49 -33.20 23.75
C ILE A 196 -15.47 -33.42 22.59
N PRO A 197 -15.40 -32.56 21.54
CA PRO A 197 -16.32 -32.67 20.40
C PRO A 197 -15.90 -33.74 19.36
N LEU A 198 -14.74 -34.37 19.55
CA LEU A 198 -14.15 -35.35 18.64
C LEU A 198 -13.95 -36.70 19.35
N SER A 199 -13.73 -37.76 18.59
CA SER A 199 -13.29 -39.02 19.19
C SER A 199 -11.98 -38.85 19.94
N ALA A 200 -11.74 -39.64 20.98
CA ALA A 200 -10.51 -39.56 21.79
C ALA A 200 -9.23 -39.60 20.95
N LYS A 201 -9.16 -40.48 19.95
CA LYS A 201 -8.03 -40.57 19.03
C LYS A 201 -7.81 -39.31 18.22
N ALA A 202 -8.87 -38.75 17.66
CA ALA A 202 -8.78 -37.51 16.87
C ALA A 202 -8.37 -36.32 17.75
N TRP A 203 -8.93 -36.23 18.97
CA TRP A 203 -8.55 -35.18 19.92
C TRP A 203 -7.10 -35.25 20.32
N ASP A 204 -6.60 -36.46 20.70
CA ASP A 204 -5.20 -36.64 21.08
C ASP A 204 -4.26 -36.36 19.89
N TRP A 205 -4.65 -36.75 18.69
CA TRP A 205 -3.89 -36.40 17.46
C TRP A 205 -3.76 -34.89 17.29
N VAL A 206 -4.85 -34.11 17.46
CA VAL A 206 -4.83 -32.64 17.39
C VAL A 206 -3.97 -32.07 18.52
N ALA A 207 -4.18 -32.51 19.76
CA ALA A 207 -3.48 -31.97 20.93
C ALA A 207 -1.96 -32.22 20.84
N TYR A 208 -1.54 -33.47 20.59
CA TYR A 208 -0.12 -33.82 20.51
C TYR A 208 0.55 -33.26 19.26
N GLY A 209 -0.18 -33.24 18.12
CA GLY A 209 0.31 -32.64 16.89
C GLY A 209 0.53 -31.14 17.03
N SER A 210 -0.41 -30.42 17.62
CA SER A 210 -0.31 -28.96 17.79
C SER A 210 0.88 -28.54 18.66
N LEU A 211 1.22 -29.32 19.69
CA LEU A 211 2.40 -29.05 20.51
C LEU A 211 3.71 -29.20 19.72
N THR A 212 3.79 -30.19 18.82
CA THR A 212 4.96 -30.37 17.94
C THR A 212 5.05 -29.18 16.94
N TRP A 213 3.93 -28.82 16.28
CA TRP A 213 3.90 -27.70 15.36
C TRP A 213 4.23 -26.36 16.01
N TRP A 214 3.80 -26.15 17.26
CA TRP A 214 4.16 -24.97 18.04
C TRP A 214 5.68 -24.78 18.12
N THR A 215 6.43 -25.82 18.51
CA THR A 215 7.89 -25.74 18.65
C THR A 215 8.60 -25.52 17.32
N ILE A 216 8.12 -26.16 16.24
CA ILE A 216 8.67 -26.00 14.90
C ILE A 216 8.47 -24.56 14.40
N PHE A 217 7.27 -24.00 14.54
CA PHE A 217 7.01 -22.62 14.12
C PHE A 217 7.79 -21.61 14.96
N LEU A 218 7.98 -21.87 16.26
CA LEU A 218 8.81 -21.03 17.12
C LEU A 218 10.30 -21.08 16.71
N ALA A 219 10.80 -22.23 16.28
CA ALA A 219 12.16 -22.37 15.77
C ALA A 219 12.35 -21.63 14.43
N ILE A 220 11.42 -21.76 13.51
CA ILE A 220 11.44 -21.02 12.23
C ILE A 220 11.32 -19.52 12.50
N PHE A 221 10.42 -19.10 13.40
CA PHE A 221 10.31 -17.72 13.86
C PHE A 221 11.65 -17.17 14.32
N SER A 222 12.39 -17.92 15.17
CA SER A 222 13.70 -17.47 15.66
C SER A 222 14.71 -17.22 14.53
N HIS A 223 14.72 -18.05 13.49
CA HIS A 223 15.54 -17.83 12.31
C HIS A 223 15.15 -16.54 11.56
N ARG A 224 13.85 -16.28 11.38
CA ARG A 224 13.36 -15.06 10.72
C ARG A 224 13.66 -13.83 11.55
N PHE A 225 13.48 -13.92 12.87
CA PHE A 225 13.79 -12.84 13.80
C PHE A 225 15.27 -12.44 13.73
N LEU A 226 16.18 -13.42 13.66
CA LEU A 226 17.62 -13.23 13.47
C LEU A 226 18.02 -12.86 12.02
N LYS A 227 17.04 -12.59 11.13
CA LYS A 227 17.25 -12.32 9.69
C LYS A 227 18.03 -13.42 8.95
N ARG A 228 18.01 -14.64 9.46
CA ARG A 228 18.68 -15.82 8.88
C ARG A 228 17.63 -16.72 8.21
N LYS A 229 17.83 -17.06 6.94
CA LYS A 229 16.98 -18.03 6.21
C LYS A 229 17.77 -19.32 6.00
N ARG A 230 17.45 -20.35 6.77
CA ARG A 230 18.10 -21.68 6.68
C ARG A 230 17.13 -22.67 6.04
N ARG A 231 16.86 -22.51 4.75
CA ARG A 231 15.82 -23.26 4.02
C ARG A 231 15.90 -24.77 4.24
N VAL A 232 17.09 -25.36 4.12
CA VAL A 232 17.26 -26.83 4.29
C VAL A 232 16.89 -27.26 5.71
N LEU A 233 17.39 -26.54 6.72
CA LEU A 233 17.10 -26.87 8.13
C LEU A 233 15.61 -26.69 8.46
N GLU A 234 14.99 -25.63 7.96
CA GLU A 234 13.55 -25.39 8.12
C GLU A 234 12.71 -26.48 7.44
N SER A 235 13.13 -26.96 6.27
CA SER A 235 12.46 -28.09 5.61
C SER A 235 12.59 -29.37 6.42
N ILE A 236 13.74 -29.62 7.07
CA ILE A 236 13.92 -30.76 7.98
C ILE A 236 12.98 -30.66 9.18
N TYR A 237 12.82 -29.45 9.77
CA TYR A 237 11.88 -29.22 10.86
C TYR A 237 10.43 -29.51 10.45
N LEU A 238 10.01 -29.00 9.29
CA LEU A 238 8.67 -29.26 8.78
C LEU A 238 8.46 -30.75 8.50
N LEU A 239 9.44 -31.42 7.92
CA LEU A 239 9.38 -32.87 7.70
C LEU A 239 9.26 -33.65 9.01
N PHE A 240 10.02 -33.25 10.06
CA PHE A 240 9.92 -33.83 11.39
C PHE A 240 8.51 -33.65 11.98
N ALA A 241 7.89 -32.46 11.86
CA ALA A 241 6.51 -32.24 12.33
C ALA A 241 5.49 -33.08 11.55
N VAL A 242 5.61 -33.15 10.23
CA VAL A 242 4.73 -33.97 9.39
C VAL A 242 4.88 -35.46 9.74
N SER A 243 6.13 -35.96 9.89
CA SER A 243 6.37 -37.37 10.27
C SER A 243 5.76 -37.71 11.63
N GLY A 244 5.80 -36.77 12.60
CA GLY A 244 5.16 -36.93 13.90
C GLY A 244 3.63 -37.00 13.78
N GLY A 245 3.02 -36.12 12.99
CA GLY A 245 1.59 -36.17 12.73
C GLY A 245 1.14 -37.47 12.04
N VAL A 246 1.94 -37.97 11.10
CA VAL A 246 1.70 -39.26 10.42
C VAL A 246 1.85 -40.40 11.40
N ALA A 247 2.91 -40.42 12.19
CA ALA A 247 3.12 -41.46 13.20
C ALA A 247 1.96 -41.53 14.20
N LEU A 248 1.49 -40.38 14.69
CA LEU A 248 0.33 -40.31 15.59
C LEU A 248 -0.97 -40.77 14.93
N ALA A 249 -1.18 -40.52 13.64
CA ALA A 249 -2.36 -40.95 12.91
C ALA A 249 -2.46 -42.48 12.78
N PHE A 250 -1.31 -43.16 12.61
CA PHE A 250 -1.24 -44.59 12.48
C PHE A 250 -1.12 -45.31 13.84
N ALA A 251 -0.70 -44.63 14.90
CA ALA A 251 -0.60 -45.21 16.23
C ALA A 251 -1.97 -45.65 16.76
N GLU A 252 -2.02 -46.74 17.47
CA GLU A 252 -3.17 -47.11 18.27
C GLU A 252 -3.32 -46.18 19.48
N LEU A 253 -4.56 -46.03 19.98
CA LEU A 253 -4.84 -45.12 21.10
C LEU A 253 -3.94 -45.37 22.31
N GLY A 254 -3.62 -46.64 22.60
CA GLY A 254 -2.71 -47.03 23.69
C GLY A 254 -1.25 -46.66 23.50
N GLU A 255 -0.82 -46.43 22.25
CA GLU A 255 0.57 -46.16 21.89
C GLU A 255 0.83 -44.65 21.65
N MET A 256 -0.24 -43.88 21.43
CA MET A 256 -0.14 -42.46 21.09
C MET A 256 0.70 -41.63 22.06
N ASN A 257 0.58 -41.92 23.38
CA ASN A 257 1.38 -41.23 24.39
C ASN A 257 2.89 -41.54 24.23
N GLY A 258 3.26 -42.76 23.94
CA GLY A 258 4.66 -43.15 23.71
C GLY A 258 5.24 -42.47 22.45
N VAL A 259 4.47 -42.47 21.39
CA VAL A 259 4.81 -41.72 20.15
C VAL A 259 4.97 -40.24 20.46
N ALA A 260 4.03 -39.61 21.17
CA ALA A 260 4.10 -38.20 21.54
C ALA A 260 5.34 -37.87 22.37
N VAL A 261 5.67 -38.66 23.39
CA VAL A 261 6.87 -38.49 24.23
C VAL A 261 8.15 -38.53 23.40
N PHE A 262 8.25 -39.43 22.42
CA PHE A 262 9.39 -39.48 21.50
C PHE A 262 9.53 -38.18 20.69
N TRP A 263 8.43 -37.68 20.04
CA TRP A 263 8.46 -36.44 19.26
C TRP A 263 8.67 -35.21 20.13
N TYR A 264 8.15 -35.21 21.37
CA TYR A 264 8.41 -34.11 22.31
C TYR A 264 9.88 -34.06 22.73
N SER A 265 10.54 -35.17 22.87
CA SER A 265 11.98 -35.23 23.15
C SER A 265 12.77 -34.56 22.01
N GLY A 266 12.44 -34.86 20.75
CA GLY A 266 13.01 -34.22 19.58
C GLY A 266 12.69 -32.71 19.52
N SER A 267 11.44 -32.31 19.83
CA SER A 267 11.02 -30.93 19.90
C SER A 267 11.77 -30.13 20.99
N MET A 268 12.06 -30.75 22.13
CA MET A 268 12.87 -30.14 23.21
C MET A 268 14.30 -29.87 22.74
N LEU A 269 14.95 -30.82 22.05
CA LEU A 269 16.28 -30.60 21.46
C LEU A 269 16.29 -29.43 20.51
N LEU A 270 15.24 -29.29 19.70
CA LEU A 270 15.06 -28.12 18.82
C LEU A 270 14.83 -26.83 19.61
N GLY A 271 14.09 -26.88 20.70
CA GLY A 271 13.92 -25.76 21.63
C GLY A 271 15.24 -25.29 22.24
N PHE A 272 16.08 -26.22 22.71
CA PHE A 272 17.43 -25.90 23.21
C PHE A 272 18.31 -25.26 22.13
N TYR A 273 18.28 -25.81 20.92
CA TYR A 273 18.98 -25.19 19.78
C TYR A 273 18.47 -23.75 19.53
N THR A 274 17.18 -23.52 19.59
CA THR A 274 16.57 -22.21 19.40
C THR A 274 17.00 -21.21 20.47
N ALA A 275 16.94 -21.60 21.74
CA ALA A 275 17.43 -20.79 22.86
C ALA A 275 18.92 -20.45 22.71
N PHE A 276 19.75 -21.46 22.38
CA PHE A 276 21.18 -21.29 22.15
C PHE A 276 21.48 -20.28 21.04
N GLN A 277 20.78 -20.37 19.90
CA GLN A 277 20.94 -19.41 18.77
C GLN A 277 20.64 -17.98 19.18
N LEU A 278 19.56 -17.74 19.92
CA LEU A 278 19.17 -16.42 20.40
C LEU A 278 20.15 -15.87 21.44
N LEU A 279 20.55 -16.68 22.42
CA LEU A 279 21.52 -16.29 23.44
C LEU A 279 22.92 -16.03 22.85
N ARG A 280 23.34 -16.85 21.88
CA ARG A 280 24.59 -16.60 21.13
C ARG A 280 24.53 -15.27 20.37
N HIS A 281 23.41 -14.97 19.70
CA HIS A 281 23.22 -13.70 18.99
C HIS A 281 23.28 -12.51 19.96
N TRP A 282 22.63 -12.64 21.12
CA TRP A 282 22.74 -11.63 22.17
C TRP A 282 24.20 -11.40 22.60
N LYS A 283 24.94 -12.48 22.86
CA LYS A 283 26.33 -12.37 23.34
C LYS A 283 27.29 -11.80 22.27
N VAL A 284 27.06 -12.11 21.00
CA VAL A 284 27.98 -11.72 19.89
C VAL A 284 27.60 -10.36 19.31
N GLU A 285 26.31 -10.08 19.10
CA GLU A 285 25.82 -8.88 18.41
C GLU A 285 25.20 -7.84 19.37
N GLY A 286 25.15 -8.13 20.69
CA GLY A 286 24.66 -7.19 21.70
C GLY A 286 23.15 -6.96 21.69
N SER A 287 22.37 -7.70 20.90
CA SER A 287 20.93 -7.54 20.77
C SER A 287 20.19 -7.92 22.05
N ARG A 288 19.79 -6.92 22.84
CA ARG A 288 19.01 -7.14 24.08
C ARG A 288 17.71 -7.92 23.81
N GLU A 289 17.07 -7.68 22.68
CA GLU A 289 15.83 -8.37 22.30
C GLU A 289 16.06 -9.87 22.15
N SER A 290 17.14 -10.28 21.47
CA SER A 290 17.51 -11.70 21.34
C SER A 290 17.84 -12.32 22.69
N GLY A 291 18.44 -11.56 23.61
CA GLY A 291 18.72 -12.01 24.96
C GLY A 291 17.45 -12.31 25.75
N VAL A 292 16.51 -11.38 25.76
CA VAL A 292 15.21 -11.54 26.45
C VAL A 292 14.42 -12.71 25.87
N MET A 293 14.35 -12.83 24.54
CA MET A 293 13.69 -13.96 23.89
C MET A 293 14.39 -15.30 24.18
N GLY A 294 15.71 -15.32 24.14
CA GLY A 294 16.49 -16.52 24.43
C GLY A 294 16.32 -17.02 25.87
N LEU A 295 16.36 -16.08 26.85
CA LEU A 295 16.09 -16.39 28.26
C LEU A 295 14.65 -16.87 28.46
N GLY A 296 13.69 -16.21 27.80
CA GLY A 296 12.29 -16.63 27.84
C GLY A 296 12.09 -18.06 27.34
N ILE A 297 12.64 -18.42 26.18
CA ILE A 297 12.58 -19.79 25.67
C ILE A 297 13.29 -20.76 26.63
N ALA A 298 14.38 -20.36 27.25
CA ALA A 298 15.07 -21.21 28.24
C ALA A 298 14.16 -21.49 29.46
N ILE A 299 13.40 -20.52 29.95
CA ILE A 299 12.42 -20.73 31.03
C ILE A 299 11.31 -21.69 30.58
N VAL A 300 10.76 -21.51 29.38
CA VAL A 300 9.77 -22.43 28.80
C VAL A 300 10.33 -23.85 28.68
N LEU A 301 11.59 -24.00 28.30
CA LEU A 301 12.23 -25.30 28.22
C LEU A 301 12.38 -25.95 29.58
N LEU A 302 12.72 -25.20 30.63
CA LEU A 302 12.78 -25.74 31.99
C LEU A 302 11.42 -26.27 32.44
N THR A 303 10.35 -25.51 32.20
CA THR A 303 9.00 -26.00 32.52
C THR A 303 8.56 -27.15 31.61
N ALA A 304 8.98 -27.15 30.34
CA ALA A 304 8.71 -28.25 29.40
C ALA A 304 9.45 -29.53 29.80
N VAL A 305 10.70 -29.45 30.30
CA VAL A 305 11.43 -30.60 30.86
C VAL A 305 10.70 -31.16 32.07
N HIS A 306 10.24 -30.27 32.98
CA HIS A 306 9.45 -30.70 34.13
C HIS A 306 8.18 -31.46 33.68
N ASP A 307 7.41 -30.89 32.74
CA ASP A 307 6.18 -31.50 32.26
C ASP A 307 6.45 -32.82 31.50
N TRP A 308 7.58 -32.89 30.75
CA TRP A 308 8.01 -34.11 30.07
C TRP A 308 8.38 -35.22 31.07
N ILE A 309 9.04 -34.89 32.18
CA ILE A 309 9.35 -35.86 33.26
C ILE A 309 8.05 -36.41 33.83
N LEU A 310 7.05 -35.55 34.10
CA LEU A 310 5.74 -35.99 34.58
C LEU A 310 5.03 -36.88 33.54
N GLN A 311 5.05 -36.52 32.27
CA GLN A 311 4.41 -37.28 31.20
C GLN A 311 5.11 -38.62 30.92
N SER A 312 6.43 -38.66 31.00
CA SER A 312 7.22 -39.87 30.78
C SER A 312 7.16 -40.86 31.94
N ARG A 313 6.59 -40.49 33.09
CA ARG A 313 6.46 -41.27 34.31
C ARG A 313 7.81 -41.75 34.89
N LEU A 314 8.90 -41.04 34.60
CA LEU A 314 10.22 -41.31 35.18
C LEU A 314 10.23 -41.14 36.71
N ILE A 315 9.36 -40.28 37.22
CA ILE A 315 9.20 -40.05 38.67
C ILE A 315 7.73 -40.25 39.03
N SER A 316 7.47 -41.14 40.02
CA SER A 316 6.15 -41.27 40.61
C SER A 316 5.91 -40.09 41.53
N SER A 317 5.08 -39.16 41.11
CA SER A 317 4.76 -37.98 41.89
C SER A 317 3.53 -38.21 42.78
N THR A 318 3.69 -38.03 44.07
CA THR A 318 2.66 -38.15 45.10
C THR A 318 2.56 -36.84 45.86
N GLY A 319 2.07 -35.79 45.24
CA GLY A 319 1.99 -34.54 46.00
C GLY A 319 1.40 -33.34 45.26
N PHE A 320 1.53 -32.19 45.87
CA PHE A 320 1.04 -30.90 45.35
C PHE A 320 1.77 -30.45 44.06
N THR A 321 2.89 -31.06 43.72
CA THR A 321 3.75 -30.72 42.57
C THR A 321 3.37 -31.46 41.27
N ASP A 322 2.25 -32.14 41.23
CA ASP A 322 1.83 -32.99 40.09
C ASP A 322 1.16 -32.25 38.95
N PHE A 323 1.27 -30.95 38.86
CA PHE A 323 0.62 -30.20 37.80
C PHE A 323 1.63 -29.66 36.79
N HIS A 324 1.17 -29.55 35.57
CA HIS A 324 1.98 -29.05 34.47
C HIS A 324 2.29 -27.55 34.67
N LEU A 325 3.52 -27.12 34.30
CA LEU A 325 3.98 -25.74 34.47
C LEU A 325 4.06 -24.95 33.15
N ASN A 326 4.18 -25.68 32.04
CA ASN A 326 4.45 -25.06 30.74
C ASN A 326 3.32 -24.13 30.28
N HIS A 327 2.07 -24.41 30.70
CA HIS A 327 0.92 -23.57 30.36
C HIS A 327 0.91 -22.20 31.03
N TYR A 328 1.75 -21.98 32.03
CA TYR A 328 1.96 -20.65 32.63
C TYR A 328 3.09 -19.88 31.94
N SER A 329 4.18 -20.57 31.65
CA SER A 329 5.37 -19.93 31.09
C SER A 329 5.21 -19.51 29.63
N ALA A 330 4.53 -20.31 28.79
CA ALA A 330 4.39 -20.05 27.39
C ALA A 330 3.57 -18.76 27.07
N PRO A 331 2.39 -18.51 27.68
CA PRO A 331 1.65 -17.25 27.45
C PRO A 331 2.46 -16.00 27.83
N ILE A 332 3.15 -16.03 28.95
CA ILE A 332 4.01 -14.90 29.41
C ILE A 332 5.09 -14.60 28.36
N ILE A 333 5.73 -15.63 27.83
CA ILE A 333 6.75 -15.45 26.80
C ILE A 333 6.15 -14.96 25.49
N PHE A 334 4.95 -15.42 25.13
CA PHE A 334 4.24 -14.90 23.95
C PHE A 334 3.95 -13.41 24.07
N MET A 335 3.52 -12.96 25.24
CA MET A 335 3.30 -11.52 25.51
C MET A 335 4.61 -10.72 25.36
N ILE A 336 5.70 -11.20 25.93
CA ILE A 336 7.01 -10.55 25.82
C ILE A 336 7.47 -10.50 24.35
N MET A 337 7.36 -11.62 23.64
CA MET A 337 7.73 -11.69 22.22
C MET A 337 6.83 -10.79 21.36
N ALA A 338 5.51 -10.81 21.60
CA ALA A 338 4.56 -9.95 20.93
C ALA A 338 4.90 -8.47 21.15
N TRP A 339 5.20 -8.07 22.39
CA TRP A 339 5.63 -6.72 22.71
C TRP A 339 6.85 -6.28 21.91
N HIS A 340 7.88 -7.12 21.83
CA HIS A 340 9.07 -6.81 21.04
C HIS A 340 8.79 -6.71 19.55
N LEU A 341 7.93 -7.59 19.01
CA LEU A 341 7.52 -7.52 17.60
C LEU A 341 6.70 -6.26 17.30
N ILE A 342 5.76 -5.90 18.18
CA ILE A 342 4.96 -4.67 18.07
C ILE A 342 5.86 -3.45 18.13
N ARG A 343 6.79 -3.41 19.09
CA ARG A 343 7.74 -2.30 19.22
C ARG A 343 8.60 -2.15 17.95
N ARG A 344 9.10 -3.25 17.41
CA ARG A 344 9.83 -3.25 16.13
C ARG A 344 8.96 -2.77 14.96
N PHE A 345 7.67 -3.13 14.97
CA PHE A 345 6.72 -2.66 13.96
C PHE A 345 6.53 -1.15 14.04
N ILE A 346 6.29 -0.61 15.25
CA ILE A 346 6.13 0.83 15.51
C ILE A 346 7.38 1.59 15.06
N THR A 347 8.57 1.16 15.51
CA THR A 347 9.84 1.81 15.11
C THR A 347 10.01 1.85 13.59
N ALA A 348 9.69 0.76 12.89
CA ALA A 348 9.77 0.73 11.43
C ALA A 348 8.71 1.61 10.74
N LEU A 349 7.56 1.84 11.39
CA LEU A 349 6.55 2.79 10.92
C LEU A 349 7.03 4.22 11.07
N ASP A 350 7.55 4.56 12.27
CA ASP A 350 8.10 5.90 12.55
C ASP A 350 9.24 6.26 11.59
N GLU A 351 10.15 5.31 11.31
CA GLU A 351 11.22 5.49 10.32
C GLU A 351 10.67 5.74 8.91
N ALA A 352 9.63 5.00 8.51
CA ALA A 352 8.99 5.17 7.21
C ALA A 352 8.29 6.54 7.10
N GLU A 353 7.61 6.98 8.15
CA GLU A 353 6.96 8.30 8.21
C GLU A 353 7.99 9.44 8.16
N ALA A 354 9.09 9.32 8.91
CA ALA A 354 10.18 10.30 8.89
C ALA A 354 10.81 10.39 7.50
N LEU A 355 11.06 9.25 6.85
CA LEU A 355 11.62 9.21 5.49
C LEU A 355 10.64 9.81 4.46
N ASN A 356 9.35 9.55 4.61
CA ASN A 356 8.33 10.10 3.72
C ASN A 356 8.27 11.63 3.82
N LYS A 357 8.32 12.16 5.05
CA LYS A 357 8.38 13.60 5.29
C LYS A 357 9.64 14.24 4.73
N GLU A 358 10.80 13.59 4.86
CA GLU A 358 12.05 14.07 4.26
C GLU A 358 11.96 14.07 2.73
N LEU A 359 11.36 13.02 2.15
CA LEU A 359 11.15 12.93 0.69
C LEU A 359 10.23 14.06 0.19
N GLU A 360 9.12 14.33 0.88
CA GLU A 360 8.23 15.44 0.57
C GLU A 360 8.97 16.79 0.60
N ASN A 361 9.81 17.02 1.62
CA ASN A 361 10.61 18.24 1.72
C ASN A 361 11.60 18.36 0.54
N ARG A 362 12.27 17.27 0.14
CA ARG A 362 13.17 17.26 -1.02
C ARG A 362 12.44 17.51 -2.33
N VAL A 363 11.26 16.90 -2.51
CA VAL A 363 10.41 17.13 -3.70
C VAL A 363 9.98 18.60 -3.79
N ASN A 364 9.54 19.20 -2.68
CA ASN A 364 9.15 20.61 -2.65
C ASN A 364 10.35 21.54 -2.92
N ALA A 365 11.53 21.27 -2.36
CA ALA A 365 12.75 22.04 -2.63
C ALA A 365 13.15 21.94 -4.11
N ALA A 366 13.17 20.76 -4.69
CA ALA A 366 13.48 20.56 -6.12
C ALA A 366 12.47 21.26 -7.03
N ARG A 367 11.16 21.22 -6.66
CA ARG A 367 10.13 21.95 -7.39
C ARG A 367 10.37 23.46 -7.40
N THR A 368 10.71 24.04 -6.24
CA THR A 368 11.02 25.47 -6.13
C THR A 368 12.26 25.82 -6.96
N GLU A 369 13.29 25.00 -6.95
CA GLU A 369 14.49 25.21 -7.75
C GLU A 369 14.19 25.18 -9.26
N ILE A 370 13.35 24.23 -9.70
CA ILE A 370 12.88 24.15 -11.10
C ILE A 370 12.08 25.41 -11.48
N GLU A 371 11.18 25.89 -10.61
CA GLU A 371 10.39 27.11 -10.86
C GLU A 371 11.29 28.36 -11.02
N ILE A 372 12.31 28.50 -10.18
CA ILE A 372 13.30 29.58 -10.27
C ILE A 372 14.09 29.47 -11.58
N SER A 373 14.56 28.26 -11.92
CA SER A 373 15.31 28.02 -13.16
C SER A 373 14.46 28.35 -14.40
N HIS A 374 13.18 27.95 -14.42
CA HIS A 374 12.28 28.30 -15.50
C HIS A 374 12.00 29.81 -15.62
N ALA A 375 11.93 30.52 -14.50
CA ALA A 375 11.78 31.98 -14.51
C ALA A 375 13.01 32.66 -15.11
N GLN A 376 14.21 32.24 -14.72
CA GLN A 376 15.48 32.75 -15.29
C GLN A 376 15.60 32.45 -16.78
N MET A 377 15.21 31.22 -17.20
CA MET A 377 15.25 30.86 -18.61
C MET A 377 14.34 31.74 -19.45
N ARG A 378 13.10 32.01 -19.02
CA ARG A 378 12.17 32.92 -19.71
C ARG A 378 12.71 34.34 -19.81
N GLU A 379 13.36 34.83 -18.74
CA GLU A 379 13.99 36.16 -18.77
C GLU A 379 15.14 36.22 -19.80
N MET A 380 15.96 35.17 -19.88
CA MET A 380 17.04 35.09 -20.88
C MET A 380 16.46 34.99 -22.30
N GLU A 381 15.46 34.16 -22.53
CA GLU A 381 14.77 34.05 -23.83
C GLU A 381 14.21 35.41 -24.28
N THR A 382 13.58 36.16 -23.35
CA THR A 382 13.08 37.50 -23.66
C THR A 382 14.20 38.47 -24.03
N LYS A 383 15.29 38.48 -23.28
CA LYS A 383 16.45 39.31 -23.59
C LYS A 383 17.09 38.94 -24.93
N GLN A 384 17.20 37.66 -25.24
CA GLN A 384 17.71 37.14 -26.48
C GLN A 384 16.79 37.61 -27.66
N ALA A 385 15.49 37.44 -27.54
CA ALA A 385 14.55 37.86 -28.56
C ALA A 385 14.65 39.39 -28.86
N VAL A 386 14.82 40.22 -27.81
CA VAL A 386 15.03 41.68 -28.00
C VAL A 386 16.36 41.96 -28.71
N THR A 387 17.41 41.22 -28.40
CA THR A 387 18.72 41.37 -29.03
C THR A 387 18.64 40.97 -30.51
N ASP A 388 18.04 39.83 -30.83
CA ASP A 388 17.87 39.32 -32.18
C ASP A 388 17.07 40.29 -33.03
N GLU A 389 16.01 40.90 -32.45
CA GLU A 389 15.20 41.89 -33.12
C GLU A 389 15.97 43.18 -33.40
N ARG A 390 16.78 43.66 -32.44
CA ARG A 390 17.69 44.82 -32.68
C ARG A 390 18.70 44.55 -33.80
N GLU A 391 19.28 43.36 -33.85
CA GLU A 391 20.18 43.01 -34.95
C GLU A 391 19.47 42.91 -36.29
N ARG A 392 18.24 42.42 -36.33
CA ARG A 392 17.41 42.35 -37.52
C ARG A 392 17.11 43.78 -38.07
N ILE A 393 16.67 44.66 -37.16
CA ILE A 393 16.42 46.07 -37.52
C ILE A 393 17.70 46.77 -38.01
N SER A 394 18.82 46.55 -37.33
CA SER A 394 20.10 47.15 -37.74
C SER A 394 20.49 46.71 -39.14
N ARG A 395 20.33 45.44 -39.50
CA ARG A 395 20.58 44.95 -40.86
C ARG A 395 19.63 45.55 -41.91
N GLU A 396 18.34 45.66 -41.62
CA GLU A 396 17.36 46.29 -42.53
C GLU A 396 17.68 47.77 -42.78
N ILE A 397 18.10 48.51 -41.74
CA ILE A 397 18.54 49.90 -41.85
C ILE A 397 19.77 50.00 -42.74
N HIS A 398 20.76 49.16 -42.49
CA HIS A 398 22.02 49.19 -43.25
C HIS A 398 21.80 48.84 -44.72
N ASP A 399 20.99 47.84 -45.05
CA ASP A 399 20.79 47.36 -46.41
C ASP A 399 19.86 48.27 -47.24
N GLY A 400 18.87 48.88 -46.57
CA GLY A 400 17.97 49.82 -47.23
C GLY A 400 18.58 51.21 -47.40
N LEU A 401 18.79 51.89 -46.29
CA LEU A 401 19.31 53.28 -46.30
C LEU A 401 20.72 53.36 -46.81
N GLY A 402 21.58 52.39 -46.48
CA GLY A 402 22.97 52.39 -46.96
C GLY A 402 23.08 52.36 -48.48
N ARG A 403 22.22 51.63 -49.16
CA ARG A 403 22.13 51.57 -50.62
C ARG A 403 21.66 52.90 -51.22
N ASN A 404 20.62 53.53 -50.67
CA ASN A 404 20.10 54.78 -51.14
C ASN A 404 21.08 55.92 -50.94
N PHE A 405 21.76 56.00 -49.79
CA PHE A 405 22.80 56.99 -49.57
C PHE A 405 24.00 56.77 -50.49
N SER A 406 24.43 55.55 -50.72
CA SER A 406 25.57 55.23 -51.64
C SER A 406 25.22 55.64 -53.08
N ASN A 407 24.01 55.36 -53.54
CA ASN A 407 23.53 55.80 -54.86
C ASN A 407 23.43 57.32 -54.95
N GLY A 408 22.97 57.98 -53.87
CA GLY A 408 22.92 59.45 -53.79
C GLY A 408 24.30 60.08 -53.88
N VAL A 409 25.29 59.57 -53.12
CA VAL A 409 26.66 60.03 -53.16
C VAL A 409 27.29 59.83 -54.56
N MET A 410 27.04 58.68 -55.19
CA MET A 410 27.52 58.41 -56.55
C MET A 410 26.97 59.39 -57.58
N LEU A 411 25.66 59.75 -57.48
CA LEU A 411 25.04 60.74 -58.35
C LEU A 411 25.60 62.13 -58.14
N VAL A 412 25.90 62.56 -56.90
CA VAL A 412 26.54 63.79 -56.55
C VAL A 412 28.00 63.83 -57.17
N ASP A 413 28.75 62.77 -57.03
CA ASP A 413 30.09 62.64 -57.59
C ASP A 413 30.09 62.78 -59.15
N LEU A 414 29.10 62.15 -59.79
CA LEU A 414 28.93 62.29 -61.25
C LEU A 414 28.57 63.70 -61.67
N ILE A 415 27.77 64.43 -60.95
CA ILE A 415 27.42 65.80 -61.19
C ILE A 415 28.61 66.73 -61.01
N LEU A 416 29.38 66.53 -59.93
CA LEU A 416 30.59 67.33 -59.64
C LEU A 416 31.71 67.12 -60.67
N ARG A 417 31.80 65.96 -61.31
CA ARG A 417 32.74 65.63 -62.36
C ARG A 417 32.31 66.13 -63.74
N GLY A 418 31.25 66.90 -63.86
CA GLY A 418 30.81 67.52 -65.12
C GLY A 418 30.18 66.54 -66.11
N ALA A 419 29.56 65.52 -65.64
CA ALA A 419 28.86 64.52 -66.45
C ALA A 419 27.70 65.20 -67.30
N PRO A 420 27.44 64.70 -68.53
CA PRO A 420 26.40 65.28 -69.38
C PRO A 420 25.00 65.15 -68.70
N GLU A 421 24.15 66.09 -69.00
CA GLU A 421 22.74 66.17 -68.52
C GLU A 421 22.57 66.41 -67.00
N PRO A 422 23.08 67.48 -66.42
CA PRO A 422 23.08 67.75 -65.01
C PRO A 422 21.65 67.81 -64.39
N GLU A 423 20.67 68.34 -65.11
CA GLU A 423 19.29 68.49 -64.67
C GLU A 423 18.62 67.10 -64.49
N MET A 424 18.84 66.20 -65.41
CA MET A 424 18.36 64.82 -65.29
C MET A 424 18.96 64.10 -64.08
N ARG A 425 20.22 64.31 -63.81
CA ARG A 425 20.93 63.69 -62.65
C ARG A 425 20.48 64.31 -61.32
N LEU A 426 20.22 65.58 -61.27
CA LEU A 426 19.59 66.22 -60.10
C LEU A 426 18.20 65.67 -59.83
N SER A 427 17.38 65.44 -60.90
CA SER A 427 16.08 64.81 -60.77
C SER A 427 16.20 63.37 -60.25
N GLN A 428 17.21 62.55 -60.71
CA GLN A 428 17.49 61.22 -60.20
C GLN A 428 17.96 61.24 -58.75
N LEU A 429 18.84 62.18 -58.36
CA LEU A 429 19.28 62.37 -56.99
C LEU A 429 18.09 62.69 -56.05
N ARG A 430 17.20 63.60 -56.50
CA ARG A 430 15.99 63.88 -55.74
C ARG A 430 15.13 62.63 -55.55
N GLY A 431 14.95 61.82 -56.59
CA GLY A 431 14.22 60.52 -56.48
C GLY A 431 14.84 59.56 -55.48
N VAL A 432 16.15 59.39 -55.47
CA VAL A 432 16.88 58.52 -54.53
C VAL A 432 16.76 59.05 -53.09
N LEU A 433 16.81 60.37 -52.88
CA LEU A 433 16.63 60.94 -51.54
C LEU A 433 15.18 60.84 -51.05
N ASP A 434 14.20 61.06 -51.93
CA ASP A 434 12.77 60.90 -51.60
C ASP A 434 12.45 59.43 -51.26
N GLU A 435 13.05 58.49 -51.99
CA GLU A 435 12.93 57.05 -51.73
C GLU A 435 13.59 56.65 -50.40
N GLY A 436 14.79 57.15 -50.10
CA GLY A 436 15.46 56.93 -48.82
C GLY A 436 14.72 57.52 -47.63
N LEU A 437 14.12 58.71 -47.78
CA LEU A 437 13.26 59.33 -46.76
C LEU A 437 11.95 58.53 -46.51
N ALA A 438 11.36 58.03 -47.58
CA ALA A 438 10.18 57.16 -47.46
C ALA A 438 10.51 55.85 -46.75
N GLU A 439 11.65 55.27 -47.04
CA GLU A 439 12.14 54.05 -46.41
C GLU A 439 12.47 54.25 -44.91
N LEU A 440 13.12 55.36 -44.56
CA LEU A 440 13.35 55.76 -43.16
C LEU A 440 12.03 55.96 -42.38
N ARG A 441 11.06 56.69 -42.97
CA ARG A 441 9.75 56.84 -42.33
C ARG A 441 9.07 55.51 -42.13
N ASN A 442 9.13 54.61 -43.08
CA ASN A 442 8.58 53.25 -42.96
C ASN A 442 9.27 52.43 -41.87
N LEU A 443 10.59 52.54 -41.69
CA LEU A 443 11.32 51.87 -40.61
C LEU A 443 10.94 52.45 -39.25
N ILE A 444 10.81 53.74 -39.09
CA ILE A 444 10.34 54.37 -37.84
C ILE A 444 8.94 53.93 -37.48
N LEU A 445 8.03 53.90 -38.44
CA LEU A 445 6.64 53.38 -38.21
C LEU A 445 6.65 51.90 -37.85
N THR A 446 7.63 51.15 -38.33
CA THR A 446 7.80 49.70 -37.97
C THR A 446 8.33 49.53 -36.54
N MET A 447 9.13 50.47 -36.07
CA MET A 447 9.72 50.46 -34.72
C MET A 447 8.75 50.89 -33.62
N GLU A 448 7.74 51.73 -33.91
CA GLU A 448 6.75 52.20 -32.93
C GLU A 448 5.71 51.16 -32.55
N GLY A 449 5.65 50.00 -33.25
CA GLY A 449 5.05 48.73 -32.77
C GLY A 449 3.58 48.75 -32.32
N GLU A 450 2.84 49.84 -32.55
CA GLU A 450 1.43 49.90 -32.17
C GLU A 450 0.56 49.18 -33.21
N MET A 451 -0.18 48.17 -32.76
CA MET A 451 -1.20 47.51 -33.56
C MET A 451 -2.29 48.54 -33.88
N ALA A 452 -2.49 48.85 -35.16
CA ALA A 452 -3.56 49.74 -35.59
C ALA A 452 -4.91 49.02 -35.53
N THR A 453 -5.96 49.73 -35.13
CA THR A 453 -7.32 49.18 -35.32
C THR A 453 -7.73 49.32 -36.79
N MET A 454 -8.66 48.48 -37.23
CA MET A 454 -9.19 48.52 -38.60
C MET A 454 -9.83 49.91 -38.93
N GLY A 455 -10.46 50.54 -37.94
CA GLY A 455 -10.99 51.88 -38.04
C GLY A 455 -9.92 52.91 -38.38
N VAL A 456 -8.81 52.91 -37.60
CA VAL A 456 -7.66 53.82 -37.82
C VAL A 456 -6.99 53.56 -39.17
N LEU A 457 -6.73 52.28 -39.50
CA LEU A 457 -6.10 51.92 -40.76
C LEU A 457 -6.94 52.35 -41.99
N SER A 458 -8.24 52.03 -41.98
CA SER A 458 -9.13 52.39 -43.08
C SER A 458 -9.30 53.89 -43.22
N PHE A 459 -9.29 54.65 -42.11
CA PHE A 459 -9.32 56.12 -42.12
C PHE A 459 -8.04 56.68 -42.80
N HIS A 460 -6.85 56.18 -42.37
CA HIS A 460 -5.59 56.61 -42.94
C HIS A 460 -5.46 56.28 -44.44
N LEU A 461 -5.92 55.15 -44.91
CA LEU A 461 -5.97 54.76 -46.31
C LEU A 461 -6.85 55.71 -47.12
N GLY A 462 -8.03 56.05 -46.57
CA GLY A 462 -8.98 56.98 -47.21
C GLY A 462 -8.45 58.41 -47.31
N GLU A 463 -7.89 58.93 -46.19
CA GLU A 463 -7.39 60.33 -46.19
C GLU A 463 -6.11 60.42 -47.06
N LYS A 464 -5.24 59.41 -47.04
CA LYS A 464 -4.09 59.41 -47.95
C LYS A 464 -4.48 59.35 -49.42
N THR A 465 -5.55 58.65 -49.78
CA THR A 465 -6.06 58.59 -51.12
C THR A 465 -6.62 59.97 -51.56
N LYS A 466 -7.39 60.66 -50.70
CA LYS A 466 -7.92 61.99 -50.97
C LYS A 466 -6.78 63.02 -51.14
N GLU A 467 -5.77 63.00 -50.27
CA GLU A 467 -4.60 63.85 -50.33
C GLU A 467 -3.88 63.72 -51.70
N VAL A 468 -3.56 62.47 -52.07
CA VAL A 468 -2.85 62.17 -53.31
C VAL A 468 -3.74 62.51 -54.55
N ALA A 469 -5.04 62.21 -54.53
CA ALA A 469 -5.97 62.56 -55.61
C ALA A 469 -6.11 64.08 -55.82
N LEU A 470 -6.21 64.84 -54.71
CA LEU A 470 -6.26 66.29 -54.74
C LEU A 470 -4.98 66.88 -55.37
N MET A 471 -3.78 66.37 -54.97
CA MET A 471 -2.52 66.80 -55.54
C MET A 471 -2.39 66.48 -57.03
N ALA A 472 -3.02 65.40 -57.49
CA ALA A 472 -3.00 64.98 -58.89
C ALA A 472 -4.18 65.57 -59.73
N GLY A 473 -5.09 66.35 -59.14
CA GLY A 473 -6.26 66.94 -59.83
C GLY A 473 -7.33 65.91 -60.17
N LEU A 474 -7.43 64.80 -59.43
CA LEU A 474 -8.41 63.74 -59.63
C LEU A 474 -9.61 63.91 -58.67
N GLU A 475 -10.82 63.61 -59.17
CA GLU A 475 -11.97 63.43 -58.28
C GLU A 475 -11.86 62.15 -57.49
N CYS A 476 -12.01 62.21 -56.14
CA CYS A 476 -11.86 61.10 -55.26
C CYS A 476 -13.13 60.77 -54.50
N SER A 477 -13.55 59.50 -54.52
CA SER A 477 -14.66 58.99 -53.69
C SER A 477 -14.15 57.86 -52.79
N VAL A 478 -14.36 58.01 -51.48
CA VAL A 478 -13.97 56.97 -50.48
C VAL A 478 -15.23 56.54 -49.74
N SER A 479 -15.53 55.26 -49.78
CA SER A 479 -16.62 54.61 -49.05
C SER A 479 -16.04 53.58 -48.06
N ARG A 480 -16.46 53.67 -46.80
CA ARG A 480 -16.05 52.75 -45.72
C ARG A 480 -17.28 52.13 -45.06
N ARG A 481 -17.40 50.84 -45.03
CA ARG A 481 -18.43 50.07 -44.30
C ARG A 481 -17.75 49.00 -43.48
N LEU A 482 -17.48 49.28 -42.19
CA LEU A 482 -16.84 48.38 -41.25
C LEU A 482 -17.88 47.89 -40.25
N ILE A 483 -17.87 46.57 -39.96
CA ILE A 483 -18.68 45.93 -38.90
C ILE A 483 -18.02 46.16 -37.55
N ASN A 484 -16.67 46.05 -37.48
CA ASN A 484 -15.89 46.21 -36.23
C ASN A 484 -14.68 47.14 -36.48
N GLU A 485 -14.81 48.40 -36.10
CA GLU A 485 -13.74 49.40 -36.23
C GLU A 485 -12.59 49.18 -35.25
N GLU A 486 -12.88 48.53 -34.09
CA GLU A 486 -11.88 48.27 -33.04
C GLU A 486 -11.08 46.96 -33.27
N ARG A 487 -11.33 46.28 -34.37
CA ARG A 487 -10.60 45.07 -34.72
C ARG A 487 -9.11 45.40 -34.89
N MET A 488 -8.27 44.72 -34.08
CA MET A 488 -6.83 44.87 -34.14
C MET A 488 -6.27 44.24 -35.42
N VAL A 489 -5.44 44.99 -36.12
CA VAL A 489 -4.81 44.56 -37.37
C VAL A 489 -3.34 44.31 -37.09
N PRO A 490 -2.80 43.12 -37.43
CA PRO A 490 -1.38 42.87 -37.31
C PRO A 490 -0.56 43.91 -38.08
N HIS A 491 0.52 44.37 -37.47
CA HIS A 491 1.36 45.41 -38.06
C HIS A 491 1.80 45.09 -39.50
N ILE A 492 2.17 43.84 -39.79
CA ILE A 492 2.55 43.38 -41.14
C ILE A 492 1.42 43.59 -42.17
N VAL A 493 0.17 43.42 -41.78
CA VAL A 493 -1.01 43.62 -42.63
C VAL A 493 -1.20 45.11 -42.92
N SER A 494 -1.14 45.94 -41.86
CA SER A 494 -1.27 47.39 -41.98
C SER A 494 -0.22 47.99 -42.92
N LEU A 495 1.05 47.56 -42.74
CA LEU A 495 2.16 48.01 -43.56
C LEU A 495 2.02 47.61 -45.03
N ASN A 496 1.68 46.34 -45.28
CA ASN A 496 1.53 45.84 -46.65
C ASN A 496 0.34 46.48 -47.38
N LEU A 497 -0.80 46.69 -46.68
CA LEU A 497 -1.93 47.39 -47.23
C LEU A 497 -1.56 48.83 -47.61
N LEU A 498 -0.90 49.61 -46.74
CA LEU A 498 -0.44 50.95 -47.04
C LEU A 498 0.46 51.00 -48.29
N ARG A 499 1.39 50.07 -48.39
CA ARG A 499 2.31 49.99 -49.55
C ARG A 499 1.56 49.61 -50.86
N ILE A 500 0.59 48.71 -50.80
CA ILE A 500 -0.21 48.36 -51.99
C ILE A 500 -1.06 49.54 -52.43
N PHE A 501 -1.71 50.26 -51.48
CA PHE A 501 -2.44 51.48 -51.80
C PHE A 501 -1.58 52.56 -52.44
N GLN A 502 -0.36 52.80 -51.88
CA GLN A 502 0.58 53.75 -52.43
C GLN A 502 1.00 53.40 -53.87
N GLU A 503 1.29 52.14 -54.13
CA GLU A 503 1.66 51.65 -55.46
C GLU A 503 0.47 51.77 -56.45
N ALA A 504 -0.77 51.42 -56.01
CA ALA A 504 -1.99 51.58 -56.82
C ALA A 504 -2.21 53.03 -57.21
N LEU A 505 -2.15 53.98 -56.25
CA LEU A 505 -2.30 55.40 -56.47
C LEU A 505 -1.19 55.94 -57.41
N THR A 506 0.05 55.51 -57.20
CA THR A 506 1.17 55.93 -58.07
C THR A 506 0.97 55.43 -59.51
N ASN A 507 0.43 54.25 -59.69
CA ASN A 507 0.16 53.70 -61.01
C ASN A 507 -0.98 54.41 -61.68
N THR A 508 -2.03 54.78 -60.96
CA THR A 508 -3.14 55.59 -61.47
C THR A 508 -2.68 56.96 -62.00
N ILE A 509 -1.80 57.64 -61.22
CA ILE A 509 -1.26 58.93 -61.57
C ILE A 509 -0.25 58.86 -62.73
N LYS A 510 0.71 57.93 -62.66
CA LYS A 510 1.80 57.84 -63.63
C LYS A 510 1.35 57.31 -65.03
N TYR A 511 0.43 56.35 -64.99
CA TYR A 511 0.13 55.54 -66.16
C TYR A 511 -1.37 55.55 -66.54
N GLY A 512 -2.28 55.95 -65.61
CA GLY A 512 -3.70 55.79 -65.77
C GLY A 512 -4.34 56.85 -66.64
N ASP A 513 -3.85 58.10 -66.59
CA ASP A 513 -4.52 59.27 -67.24
C ASP A 513 -6.00 59.37 -66.81
N ALA A 514 -6.25 58.98 -65.52
CA ALA A 514 -7.61 58.92 -64.92
C ALA A 514 -8.12 60.29 -64.57
N LYS A 515 -9.47 60.42 -64.50
CA LYS A 515 -10.17 61.61 -63.98
C LYS A 515 -10.72 61.37 -62.59
N THR A 516 -11.10 60.08 -62.28
CA THR A 516 -11.72 59.71 -61.02
C THR A 516 -10.99 58.54 -60.41
N ILE A 517 -10.93 58.48 -59.06
CA ILE A 517 -10.51 57.37 -58.31
C ILE A 517 -11.52 57.09 -57.21
N THR A 518 -11.87 55.79 -57.07
CA THR A 518 -12.82 55.31 -56.06
C THR A 518 -12.15 54.27 -55.17
N VAL A 519 -12.26 54.44 -53.84
CA VAL A 519 -11.82 53.48 -52.85
C VAL A 519 -13.02 52.97 -52.05
N ASN A 520 -13.20 51.64 -52.03
CA ASN A 520 -14.22 50.97 -51.24
C ASN A 520 -13.60 50.06 -50.26
N ILE A 521 -13.89 50.23 -48.97
CA ILE A 521 -13.45 49.34 -47.89
C ILE A 521 -14.69 48.72 -47.24
N ARG A 522 -14.85 47.41 -47.32
CA ARG A 522 -15.99 46.63 -46.76
C ARG A 522 -15.52 45.57 -45.86
N ASP A 523 -16.09 45.51 -44.66
CA ASP A 523 -15.91 44.44 -43.68
C ASP A 523 -17.17 43.57 -43.70
N ASP A 524 -17.04 42.36 -44.20
CA ASP A 524 -18.04 41.29 -44.10
C ASP A 524 -17.65 40.37 -42.95
N ALA A 525 -18.56 39.53 -42.45
CA ALA A 525 -18.29 38.68 -41.27
C ALA A 525 -17.08 37.75 -41.45
N GLU A 526 -16.76 37.34 -42.67
CA GLU A 526 -15.69 36.37 -42.98
C GLU A 526 -14.45 37.00 -43.63
N LYS A 527 -14.58 38.19 -44.25
CA LYS A 527 -13.46 38.84 -44.95
C LYS A 527 -13.60 40.35 -44.96
N ILE A 528 -12.45 41.02 -45.12
CA ILE A 528 -12.39 42.45 -45.41
C ILE A 528 -11.94 42.65 -46.85
N THR A 529 -12.70 43.42 -47.60
CA THR A 529 -12.42 43.74 -49.00
C THR A 529 -11.98 45.18 -49.13
N PHE A 530 -10.82 45.37 -49.73
CA PHE A 530 -10.27 46.68 -50.12
C PHE A 530 -10.27 46.76 -51.63
N GLU A 531 -10.97 47.73 -52.18
CA GLU A 531 -11.06 47.95 -53.62
C GLU A 531 -10.59 49.36 -53.97
N ILE A 532 -9.71 49.48 -54.96
CA ILE A 532 -9.25 50.73 -55.55
C ILE A 532 -9.56 50.64 -57.03
N LYS A 533 -10.32 51.60 -57.52
CA LYS A 533 -10.73 51.67 -58.93
C LYS A 533 -10.45 53.06 -59.52
N ASP A 534 -9.86 53.12 -60.70
CA ASP A 534 -9.68 54.31 -61.53
C ASP A 534 -10.47 54.17 -62.86
N ASP A 535 -10.76 55.27 -63.49
CA ASP A 535 -11.38 55.40 -64.83
C ASP A 535 -10.34 55.71 -65.93
N GLY A 536 -9.10 55.37 -65.70
CA GLY A 536 -7.99 55.69 -66.60
C GLY A 536 -7.98 54.85 -67.89
N ARG A 537 -6.86 54.94 -68.61
CA ARG A 537 -6.68 54.20 -69.88
C ARG A 537 -6.60 52.68 -69.74
N GLY A 538 -6.40 52.15 -68.51
CA GLY A 538 -6.24 50.73 -68.27
C GLY A 538 -5.10 50.08 -69.03
N PHE A 539 -4.95 48.75 -68.91
CA PHE A 539 -3.98 47.94 -69.62
C PHE A 539 -4.52 46.54 -69.90
N ASP A 540 -3.96 45.87 -70.89
CA ASP A 540 -4.30 44.49 -71.17
C ASP A 540 -3.76 43.56 -70.13
N SER A 541 -4.58 43.11 -69.20
CA SER A 541 -4.20 42.19 -68.09
C SER A 541 -3.86 40.78 -68.59
N ALA A 542 -4.24 40.38 -69.83
CA ALA A 542 -3.96 39.09 -70.43
C ALA A 542 -2.54 39.03 -71.08
N ARG A 543 -1.99 40.18 -71.53
CA ARG A 543 -0.62 40.29 -72.14
C ARG A 543 0.42 40.69 -71.12
N ARG A 544 0.64 39.86 -70.10
CA ARG A 544 1.59 40.07 -69.02
C ARG A 544 3.08 39.80 -69.42
N THR A 545 3.53 40.16 -70.58
CA THR A 545 4.93 40.09 -70.99
C THR A 545 5.61 41.45 -70.81
N GLY A 546 6.18 41.69 -69.61
CA GLY A 546 6.91 42.91 -69.31
C GLY A 546 6.34 43.79 -68.22
N GLY A 547 5.48 43.28 -67.35
CA GLY A 547 4.88 44.03 -66.24
C GLY A 547 5.98 44.53 -65.29
N GLY A 548 5.93 45.86 -65.04
CA GLY A 548 6.82 46.55 -64.12
C GLY A 548 6.85 45.92 -62.72
N HIS A 549 7.89 46.16 -61.96
CA HIS A 549 8.11 45.62 -60.62
C HIS A 549 6.94 45.85 -59.63
N GLY A 550 6.09 46.87 -59.87
CA GLY A 550 4.99 47.25 -59.00
C GLY A 550 3.92 46.17 -58.80
N LEU A 551 3.39 45.56 -59.91
CA LEU A 551 2.38 44.52 -59.81
C LEU A 551 2.88 43.27 -59.12
N LYS A 552 4.12 42.83 -59.41
CA LYS A 552 4.78 41.70 -58.74
C LYS A 552 4.96 41.97 -57.24
N ASN A 553 5.29 43.19 -56.86
CA ASN A 553 5.40 43.60 -55.47
C ASN A 553 4.06 43.58 -54.74
N MET A 554 2.97 44.00 -55.37
CA MET A 554 1.61 43.92 -54.81
C MET A 554 1.22 42.45 -54.57
N GLU A 555 1.45 41.55 -55.56
CA GLU A 555 1.18 40.11 -55.41
C GLU A 555 2.00 39.48 -54.28
N ARG A 556 3.29 39.80 -54.12
CA ARG A 556 4.13 39.33 -53.03
C ARG A 556 3.61 39.77 -51.69
N ARG A 557 3.26 41.05 -51.54
CA ARG A 557 2.70 41.66 -50.30
C ARG A 557 1.39 41.03 -49.89
N CYS A 558 0.50 40.78 -50.84
CA CYS A 558 -0.77 40.08 -50.56
C CYS A 558 -0.53 38.67 -50.05
N ARG A 559 0.45 37.92 -50.60
CA ARG A 559 0.84 36.60 -50.10
C ARG A 559 1.41 36.66 -48.68
N GLU A 560 2.23 37.69 -48.36
CA GLU A 560 2.76 37.89 -47.00
C GLU A 560 1.68 38.17 -45.96
N MET A 561 0.50 38.67 -46.38
CA MET A 561 -0.68 38.94 -45.54
C MET A 561 -1.72 37.79 -45.57
N ASN A 562 -1.48 36.70 -46.30
CA ASN A 562 -2.52 35.70 -46.63
C ASN A 562 -3.79 36.32 -47.24
N ALA A 563 -3.63 37.39 -48.02
CA ALA A 563 -4.75 38.08 -48.69
C ALA A 563 -4.83 37.67 -50.17
N GLY A 564 -6.05 37.57 -50.66
CA GLY A 564 -6.33 37.41 -52.09
C GLY A 564 -6.13 38.74 -52.82
N LEU A 565 -5.50 38.71 -54.00
CA LEU A 565 -5.38 39.87 -54.88
C LEU A 565 -6.04 39.59 -56.24
N ASN A 566 -6.93 40.48 -56.67
CA ASN A 566 -7.55 40.42 -57.97
C ASN A 566 -7.40 41.78 -58.68
N ILE A 567 -6.75 41.77 -59.84
CA ILE A 567 -6.53 43.00 -60.65
C ILE A 567 -7.28 42.81 -61.97
N ARG A 568 -8.23 43.71 -62.24
CA ARG A 568 -8.99 43.80 -63.50
C ARG A 568 -8.66 45.08 -64.18
N SER A 569 -8.16 45.00 -65.39
CA SER A 569 -7.87 46.17 -66.21
C SER A 569 -8.10 45.81 -67.67
N ASN A 570 -8.78 46.69 -68.38
CA ASN A 570 -8.95 46.63 -69.83
C ASN A 570 -8.57 47.96 -70.47
N PRO A 571 -8.01 48.00 -71.69
CA PRO A 571 -7.74 49.22 -72.40
C PRO A 571 -8.97 50.09 -72.58
N GLY A 572 -8.96 51.31 -72.06
CA GLY A 572 -10.03 52.28 -72.09
C GLY A 572 -11.08 52.14 -70.97
N GLU A 573 -11.00 51.16 -70.08
CA GLU A 573 -11.99 50.93 -69.02
C GLU A 573 -11.44 51.20 -67.61
N GLY A 574 -10.18 51.65 -67.49
CA GLY A 574 -9.50 51.85 -66.20
C GLY A 574 -8.97 50.60 -65.54
N THR A 575 -8.60 50.70 -64.26
CA THR A 575 -8.08 49.60 -63.46
C THR A 575 -8.86 49.47 -62.16
N CYS A 576 -9.14 48.20 -61.79
CA CYS A 576 -9.73 47.86 -60.51
C CYS A 576 -8.84 46.85 -59.81
N ILE A 577 -8.35 47.21 -58.63
CA ILE A 577 -7.52 46.35 -57.74
C ILE A 577 -8.35 45.99 -56.53
N THR A 578 -8.62 44.72 -56.32
CA THR A 578 -9.38 44.21 -55.20
C THR A 578 -8.49 43.30 -54.35
N MET A 579 -8.43 43.57 -53.06
CA MET A 579 -7.73 42.75 -52.06
C MET A 579 -8.75 42.17 -51.07
N GLU A 580 -8.66 40.87 -50.78
CA GLU A 580 -9.51 40.18 -49.83
C GLU A 580 -8.65 39.62 -48.70
N LEU A 581 -8.86 40.13 -47.49
CA LEU A 581 -8.22 39.65 -46.28
C LEU A 581 -9.21 38.75 -45.57
N LEU A 582 -8.89 37.44 -45.41
CA LEU A 582 -9.66 36.51 -44.64
C LEU A 582 -9.45 36.81 -43.14
N LEU A 583 -10.53 36.72 -42.37
CA LEU A 583 -10.58 37.12 -40.96
C LEU A 583 -10.30 35.97 -39.99
#